data_c43a0d44888b65f3b7ef8f22d5658d02
#
_entry.id   c43a0d44888b65f3b7ef8f22d5658d02
#
_cell.length_a   1.000
_cell.length_b   1.000
_cell.length_c   1.000
_cell.angle_alpha   90.00
_cell.angle_beta   90.00
_cell.angle_gamma   90.00
#
_symmetry.space_group_name_H-M   'P 1'
#
loop_
_entity.id
_entity.type
_entity.pdbx_description
1 polymer ?
#
loop_
_entity_poly.entity_id
_entity_poly.type
_entity_poly.pdbx_seq_one_letter_code
_entity_poly.pdbx_strand_id
1 'polypeptide(L)'
;MPEFSNAESFVDHVLTRLYEDVHTFVDNNYDWGRFSYDGVDRSSSTYYELHIATLKTLIRNNDALFRSYKLLQDNESKSLFIDLLRYRLSGHKHVRLPTNTPAYWEQDKRSIEMPWTPSALHIKNIVGGDLQHREFEFEGRLIKLDGGSGSVLWPFFLKQYFYERDGTRIRPEKGDHVIDAGSCLGDTSLAFGCAVGSEGWVYLFEVLDAHLKTSAYNISQNPGLAHFKTFEYGLTDVVFTPPEQPPVEGRYLPGFNLPAKNAIFPTTTLDQLVLCGDIPRVDFIKMDIEGSELKALKGAEGTLRRFKPRLAISLYHDIEHFHAVPLYLDSLGLGYRFYLAHYTIHVGETILYTHVSDSPHP
;
A
#
# COMPACT_ATOMS: atom_id res chain seq x y z
N MET A 1 13.01 -22.15 -7.29
CA MET A 1 11.54 -22.08 -7.12
C MET A 1 10.89 -23.26 -7.82
N PRO A 2 9.79 -23.84 -7.28
CA PRO A 2 9.05 -24.86 -8.01
C PRO A 2 8.51 -24.28 -9.33
N GLU A 3 8.69 -25.01 -10.40
CA GLU A 3 8.06 -24.71 -11.68
C GLU A 3 6.72 -25.43 -11.73
N PHE A 4 5.65 -24.70 -11.98
CA PHE A 4 4.31 -25.26 -12.12
C PHE A 4 3.91 -25.32 -13.58
N SER A 5 3.42 -26.49 -14.01
CA SER A 5 2.99 -26.72 -15.40
C SER A 5 1.62 -26.08 -15.69
N ASN A 6 0.76 -25.97 -14.68
CA ASN A 6 -0.61 -25.46 -14.79
C ASN A 6 -1.10 -24.98 -13.42
N ALA A 7 -2.34 -24.46 -13.40
CA ALA A 7 -3.00 -23.98 -12.19
C ALA A 7 -3.23 -25.09 -11.14
N GLU A 8 -3.51 -26.31 -11.60
CA GLU A 8 -3.73 -27.46 -10.71
C GLU A 8 -2.45 -27.76 -9.92
N SER A 9 -1.29 -27.88 -10.59
CA SER A 9 -0.01 -28.11 -9.91
C SER A 9 0.40 -26.97 -8.98
N PHE A 10 0.01 -25.74 -9.28
CA PHE A 10 0.20 -24.58 -8.40
C PHE A 10 -0.65 -24.70 -7.14
N VAL A 11 -1.94 -25.00 -7.29
CA VAL A 11 -2.88 -25.19 -6.16
C VAL A 11 -2.46 -26.38 -5.30
N ASP A 12 -2.11 -27.51 -5.91
CA ASP A 12 -1.61 -28.69 -5.19
C ASP A 12 -0.39 -28.36 -4.33
N HIS A 13 0.52 -27.55 -4.85
CA HIS A 13 1.67 -27.09 -4.07
C HIS A 13 1.23 -26.24 -2.86
N VAL A 14 0.35 -25.26 -3.05
CA VAL A 14 -0.16 -24.42 -1.95
C VAL A 14 -0.89 -25.27 -0.90
N LEU A 15 -1.72 -26.22 -1.31
CA LEU A 15 -2.46 -27.11 -0.41
C LEU A 15 -1.53 -28.12 0.32
N THR A 16 -0.51 -28.62 -0.36
CA THR A 16 0.50 -29.48 0.28
C THR A 16 1.24 -28.72 1.36
N ARG A 17 1.67 -27.49 1.06
CA ARG A 17 2.31 -26.61 2.03
C ARG A 17 1.37 -26.25 3.18
N LEU A 18 0.09 -25.99 2.90
CA LEU A 18 -0.92 -25.76 3.93
C LEU A 18 -1.04 -26.96 4.89
N TYR A 19 -1.04 -28.18 4.36
CA TYR A 19 -1.08 -29.40 5.18
C TYR A 19 0.18 -29.52 6.09
N GLU A 20 1.36 -29.20 5.56
CA GLU A 20 2.58 -29.16 6.34
C GLU A 20 2.52 -28.06 7.43
N ASP A 21 2.03 -26.87 7.07
CA ASP A 21 1.94 -25.70 7.94
C ASP A 21 1.07 -25.98 9.17
N VAL A 22 -0.11 -26.60 9.01
CA VAL A 22 -1.02 -26.86 10.15
C VAL A 22 -0.45 -27.85 11.17
N HIS A 23 0.58 -28.61 10.79
CA HIS A 23 1.33 -29.50 11.68
C HIS A 23 2.62 -28.86 12.23
N THR A 24 2.96 -27.65 11.77
CA THR A 24 4.13 -26.91 12.21
C THR A 24 3.69 -25.80 13.15
N PHE A 25 4.31 -25.70 14.32
CA PHE A 25 4.08 -24.59 15.23
C PHE A 25 5.28 -23.66 15.20
N VAL A 26 5.04 -22.37 14.97
CA VAL A 26 6.09 -21.36 14.92
C VAL A 26 6.04 -20.53 16.20
N ASP A 27 6.98 -20.78 17.10
CA ASP A 27 7.13 -20.02 18.33
C ASP A 27 7.62 -18.59 18.00
N ASN A 28 7.18 -17.63 18.80
CA ASN A 28 7.62 -16.23 18.72
C ASN A 28 7.48 -15.58 17.34
N ASN A 29 6.55 -16.09 16.51
CA ASN A 29 6.24 -15.46 15.23
C ASN A 29 5.53 -14.11 15.40
N TYR A 30 5.20 -13.78 16.66
CA TYR A 30 4.13 -12.89 16.94
C TYR A 30 4.26 -12.20 18.30
N ASP A 31 4.25 -10.90 18.28
CA ASP A 31 4.12 -10.09 19.50
C ASP A 31 2.64 -9.79 19.77
N TRP A 32 2.06 -10.47 20.75
CA TRP A 32 0.66 -10.32 21.14
C TRP A 32 0.29 -8.87 21.49
N GLY A 33 1.22 -8.09 22.05
CA GLY A 33 0.99 -6.69 22.40
C GLY A 33 0.69 -5.83 21.17
N ARG A 34 1.23 -6.18 20.01
CA ARG A 34 1.05 -5.43 18.77
C ARG A 34 -0.15 -5.87 17.96
N PHE A 35 -0.55 -7.10 18.09
CA PHE A 35 -1.75 -7.60 17.41
C PHE A 35 -3.06 -7.25 18.12
N SER A 36 -3.03 -6.99 19.40
CA SER A 36 -4.15 -6.37 20.09
C SER A 36 -4.39 -4.92 19.60
N TYR A 37 -3.40 -4.35 18.92
CA TYR A 37 -3.47 -3.01 18.35
C TYR A 37 -4.37 -2.94 17.11
N ASP A 38 -4.41 -3.99 16.30
CA ASP A 38 -5.27 -4.05 15.11
C ASP A 38 -6.75 -4.31 15.43
N GLY A 39 -7.11 -4.41 16.72
CA GLY A 39 -8.49 -4.65 17.15
C GLY A 39 -9.08 -5.98 16.64
N VAL A 40 -8.27 -6.80 15.98
CA VAL A 40 -8.69 -8.10 15.48
C VAL A 40 -8.66 -9.09 16.62
N ASP A 41 -9.81 -9.26 17.26
CA ASP A 41 -10.05 -10.42 18.11
C ASP A 41 -9.99 -11.67 17.23
N ARG A 42 -9.00 -12.50 17.43
CA ARG A 42 -8.68 -13.68 16.61
C ARG A 42 -9.53 -14.90 16.92
N SER A 43 -10.30 -14.83 17.95
CA SER A 43 -11.47 -15.69 18.15
C SER A 43 -12.65 -15.17 17.30
N SER A 44 -12.50 -14.01 16.63
CA SER A 44 -13.58 -13.30 15.98
C SER A 44 -13.86 -13.80 14.56
N SER A 45 -15.09 -13.53 14.11
CA SER A 45 -15.58 -13.77 12.75
C SER A 45 -14.67 -13.22 11.65
N THR A 46 -13.99 -12.09 11.89
CA THR A 46 -13.15 -11.41 10.88
C THR A 46 -11.96 -12.25 10.45
N TYR A 47 -11.28 -12.93 11.36
CA TYR A 47 -10.16 -13.80 11.01
C TYR A 47 -10.64 -15.03 10.22
N TYR A 48 -11.77 -15.60 10.64
CA TYR A 48 -12.42 -16.68 9.92
C TYR A 48 -12.85 -16.24 8.51
N GLU A 49 -13.42 -15.04 8.37
CA GLU A 49 -13.82 -14.48 7.08
C GLU A 49 -12.63 -14.32 6.13
N LEU A 50 -11.47 -13.85 6.62
CA LEU A 50 -10.24 -13.75 5.83
C LEU A 50 -9.78 -15.11 5.30
N HIS A 51 -9.77 -16.14 6.14
CA HIS A 51 -9.41 -17.52 5.76
C HIS A 51 -10.36 -18.06 4.69
N ILE A 52 -11.68 -17.93 4.93
CA ILE A 52 -12.70 -18.40 3.99
C ILE A 52 -12.66 -17.63 2.67
N ALA A 53 -12.44 -16.32 2.70
CA ALA A 53 -12.27 -15.53 1.49
C ALA A 53 -11.08 -16.03 0.67
N THR A 54 -9.92 -16.20 1.32
CA THR A 54 -8.71 -16.70 0.66
C THR A 54 -8.89 -18.11 0.09
N LEU A 55 -9.51 -19.03 0.84
CA LEU A 55 -9.79 -20.37 0.36
C LEU A 55 -10.76 -20.38 -0.83
N LYS A 56 -11.83 -19.57 -0.78
CA LYS A 56 -12.76 -19.41 -1.90
C LYS A 56 -12.06 -18.89 -3.15
N THR A 57 -11.19 -17.89 -3.01
CA THR A 57 -10.42 -17.32 -4.12
C THR A 57 -9.46 -18.35 -4.70
N LEU A 58 -8.75 -19.11 -3.86
CA LEU A 58 -7.84 -20.17 -4.32
C LEU A 58 -8.58 -21.26 -5.10
N ILE A 59 -9.79 -21.64 -4.69
CA ILE A 59 -10.57 -22.66 -5.37
C ILE A 59 -11.22 -22.14 -6.66
N ARG A 60 -11.80 -20.94 -6.61
CA ARG A 60 -12.60 -20.40 -7.72
C ARG A 60 -11.78 -19.70 -8.78
N ASN A 61 -10.67 -19.08 -8.40
CA ASN A 61 -9.84 -18.21 -9.23
C ASN A 61 -8.41 -18.75 -9.38
N ASN A 62 -8.24 -20.08 -9.31
CA ASN A 62 -6.93 -20.75 -9.37
C ASN A 62 -6.15 -20.38 -10.64
N ASP A 63 -6.79 -20.40 -11.81
CA ASP A 63 -6.15 -20.00 -13.07
C ASP A 63 -5.71 -18.53 -13.05
N ALA A 64 -6.51 -17.65 -12.48
CA ALA A 64 -6.19 -16.24 -12.37
C ALA A 64 -5.02 -16.00 -11.41
N LEU A 65 -5.01 -16.66 -10.24
CA LEU A 65 -3.91 -16.62 -9.29
C LEU A 65 -2.61 -17.16 -9.91
N PHE A 66 -2.70 -18.30 -10.60
CA PHE A 66 -1.55 -18.90 -11.28
C PHE A 66 -1.00 -18.01 -12.40
N ARG A 67 -1.87 -17.39 -13.20
CA ARG A 67 -1.44 -16.43 -14.23
C ARG A 67 -0.74 -15.23 -13.60
N SER A 68 -1.28 -14.68 -12.50
CA SER A 68 -0.65 -13.58 -11.76
C SER A 68 0.71 -13.97 -11.17
N TYR A 69 0.80 -15.16 -10.58
CA TYR A 69 2.07 -15.73 -10.13
C TYR A 69 3.12 -15.79 -11.27
N LYS A 70 2.70 -16.17 -12.46
CA LYS A 70 3.61 -16.24 -13.63
C LYS A 70 4.08 -14.87 -14.12
N LEU A 71 3.31 -13.82 -13.92
CA LEU A 71 3.71 -12.45 -14.28
C LEU A 71 4.87 -11.94 -13.43
N LEU A 72 5.04 -12.44 -12.19
CA LEU A 72 6.13 -12.02 -11.31
C LEU A 72 7.49 -12.39 -11.89
N GLN A 73 8.40 -11.42 -11.89
CA GLN A 73 9.67 -11.54 -12.62
C GLN A 73 10.74 -12.32 -11.86
N ASP A 74 10.80 -12.15 -10.55
CA ASP A 74 11.87 -12.73 -9.73
C ASP A 74 11.36 -13.83 -8.78
N ASN A 75 12.30 -14.67 -8.32
CA ASN A 75 11.99 -15.80 -7.45
C ASN A 75 11.52 -15.36 -6.05
N GLU A 76 11.99 -14.23 -5.57
CA GLU A 76 11.62 -13.72 -4.25
C GLU A 76 10.16 -13.25 -4.26
N SER A 77 9.74 -12.51 -5.29
CA SER A 77 8.33 -12.14 -5.50
C SER A 77 7.42 -13.37 -5.60
N LYS A 78 7.87 -14.41 -6.33
CA LYS A 78 7.12 -15.67 -6.48
C LYS A 78 7.02 -16.44 -5.16
N SER A 79 8.11 -16.52 -4.39
CA SER A 79 8.09 -17.14 -3.06
C SER A 79 7.14 -16.41 -2.13
N LEU A 80 7.28 -15.09 -2.08
CA LEU A 80 6.44 -14.24 -1.25
C LEU A 80 4.94 -14.37 -1.58
N PHE A 81 4.59 -14.46 -2.86
CA PHE A 81 3.20 -14.67 -3.28
C PHE A 81 2.60 -15.94 -2.67
N ILE A 82 3.34 -17.06 -2.70
CA ILE A 82 2.93 -18.33 -2.09
C ILE A 82 2.87 -18.20 -0.56
N ASP A 83 3.88 -17.59 0.06
CA ASP A 83 3.95 -17.44 1.51
C ASP A 83 2.80 -16.56 2.06
N LEU A 84 2.39 -15.54 1.32
CA LEU A 84 1.23 -14.72 1.68
C LEU A 84 -0.09 -15.49 1.58
N LEU A 85 -0.27 -16.34 0.56
CA LEU A 85 -1.44 -17.23 0.48
C LEU A 85 -1.45 -18.22 1.65
N ARG A 86 -0.31 -18.85 1.95
CA ARG A 86 -0.15 -19.77 3.09
C ARG A 86 -0.45 -19.06 4.41
N TYR A 87 0.12 -17.89 4.62
CA TYR A 87 -0.12 -17.09 5.84
C TYR A 87 -1.60 -16.75 6.02
N ARG A 88 -2.28 -16.36 4.94
CA ARG A 88 -3.72 -16.07 4.97
C ARG A 88 -4.57 -17.32 5.24
N LEU A 89 -4.10 -18.51 4.87
CA LEU A 89 -4.79 -19.79 5.07
C LEU A 89 -4.47 -20.44 6.42
N SER A 90 -3.21 -20.38 6.89
CA SER A 90 -2.75 -21.09 8.11
C SER A 90 -2.61 -20.15 9.31
N GLY A 91 -2.43 -18.86 9.07
CA GLY A 91 -2.22 -17.86 10.11
C GLY A 91 -0.81 -17.84 10.70
N HIS A 92 -0.61 -16.87 11.59
CA HIS A 92 0.68 -16.56 12.21
C HIS A 92 1.24 -17.70 13.09
N LYS A 93 0.40 -18.57 13.60
CA LYS A 93 0.85 -19.70 14.43
C LYS A 93 1.60 -20.76 13.62
N HIS A 94 1.42 -20.79 12.33
CA HIS A 94 1.90 -21.84 11.45
C HIS A 94 2.84 -21.34 10.37
N VAL A 95 2.73 -20.07 9.95
CA VAL A 95 3.54 -19.49 8.88
C VAL A 95 4.25 -18.23 9.38
N ARG A 96 5.56 -18.16 9.18
CA ARG A 96 6.36 -16.96 9.38
C ARG A 96 6.62 -16.29 8.03
N LEU A 97 6.22 -15.02 7.90
CA LEU A 97 6.53 -14.25 6.70
C LEU A 97 8.02 -13.88 6.62
N PRO A 98 8.59 -13.78 5.42
CA PRO A 98 10.02 -13.44 5.23
C PRO A 98 10.41 -12.10 5.88
N THR A 99 9.48 -11.16 6.00
CA THR A 99 9.69 -9.86 6.64
C THR A 99 9.94 -9.97 8.15
N ASN A 100 9.49 -11.04 8.79
CA ASN A 100 9.67 -11.24 10.24
C ASN A 100 11.11 -11.63 10.56
N THR A 101 12.00 -10.65 10.54
CA THR A 101 13.44 -10.77 10.76
C THR A 101 13.91 -9.88 11.91
N PRO A 102 15.09 -10.15 12.50
CA PRO A 102 15.69 -9.25 13.49
C PRO A 102 15.84 -7.81 12.97
N ALA A 103 16.15 -7.63 11.69
CA ALA A 103 16.28 -6.31 11.06
C ALA A 103 14.95 -5.54 11.05
N TYR A 104 13.83 -6.21 10.73
CA TYR A 104 12.50 -5.59 10.84
C TYR A 104 12.23 -5.10 12.27
N TRP A 105 12.47 -5.96 13.26
CA TRP A 105 12.21 -5.64 14.67
C TRP A 105 13.12 -4.53 15.20
N GLU A 106 14.34 -4.41 14.70
CA GLU A 106 15.24 -3.31 15.01
C GLU A 106 14.69 -1.97 14.50
N GLN A 107 14.22 -1.92 13.24
CA GLN A 107 13.62 -0.71 12.67
C GLN A 107 12.31 -0.34 13.38
N ASP A 108 11.49 -1.32 13.69
CA ASP A 108 10.25 -1.11 14.41
C ASP A 108 10.51 -0.56 15.82
N LYS A 109 11.42 -1.18 16.58
CA LYS A 109 11.87 -0.68 17.89
C LYS A 109 12.41 0.75 17.78
N ARG A 110 13.27 1.01 16.80
CA ARG A 110 13.81 2.35 16.53
C ARG A 110 12.71 3.38 16.27
N SER A 111 11.66 3.04 15.55
CA SER A 111 10.53 3.94 15.29
C SER A 111 9.72 4.27 16.55
N ILE A 112 9.58 3.29 17.46
CA ILE A 112 8.88 3.45 18.74
C ILE A 112 9.71 4.28 19.73
N GLU A 113 11.00 3.99 19.85
CA GLU A 113 11.93 4.63 20.79
C GLU A 113 12.45 5.98 20.31
N MET A 114 12.16 6.38 19.08
CA MET A 114 12.55 7.68 18.55
C MET A 114 11.98 8.81 19.43
N PRO A 115 12.80 9.81 19.80
CA PRO A 115 12.36 10.97 20.57
C PRO A 115 11.18 11.68 19.89
N TRP A 116 10.19 12.07 20.69
CA TRP A 116 9.03 12.79 20.23
C TRP A 116 8.55 13.82 21.27
N THR A 117 7.80 14.79 20.80
CA THR A 117 7.04 15.74 21.63
C THR A 117 5.57 15.70 21.24
N PRO A 118 4.64 16.13 22.13
CA PRO A 118 3.23 16.26 21.73
C PRO A 118 3.09 17.16 20.51
N SER A 119 2.24 16.76 19.56
CA SER A 119 1.89 17.58 18.41
C SER A 119 1.21 18.89 18.83
N ALA A 120 1.48 19.97 18.10
CA ALA A 120 0.70 21.20 18.22
C ALA A 120 -0.72 21.07 17.64
N LEU A 121 -0.98 20.03 16.82
CA LEU A 121 -2.31 19.70 16.32
C LEU A 121 -3.09 18.90 17.35
N HIS A 122 -4.18 19.48 17.85
CA HIS A 122 -5.10 18.80 18.76
C HIS A 122 -6.22 18.08 17.97
N ILE A 123 -5.83 17.12 17.12
CA ILE A 123 -6.77 16.33 16.33
C ILE A 123 -7.02 15.01 17.04
N LYS A 124 -8.28 14.70 17.32
CA LYS A 124 -8.71 13.42 17.91
C LYS A 124 -9.08 12.42 16.81
N ASN A 125 -9.00 11.14 17.13
CA ASN A 125 -9.44 10.03 16.28
C ASN A 125 -8.63 9.88 14.98
N ILE A 126 -7.31 10.04 15.06
CA ILE A 126 -6.39 9.72 13.97
C ILE A 126 -5.85 8.28 14.11
N VAL A 127 -5.49 7.67 13.00
CA VAL A 127 -4.82 6.36 12.97
C VAL A 127 -3.58 6.41 13.86
N GLY A 128 -3.52 5.53 14.87
CA GLY A 128 -2.37 5.44 15.77
C GLY A 128 -2.45 6.25 17.07
N GLY A 129 -3.58 6.87 17.38
CA GLY A 129 -3.79 7.59 18.65
C GLY A 129 -3.42 9.06 18.57
N ASP A 130 -2.85 9.62 19.66
CA ASP A 130 -2.43 11.01 19.71
C ASP A 130 -1.23 11.26 18.80
N LEU A 131 -1.26 12.36 18.05
CA LEU A 131 -0.16 12.76 17.18
C LEU A 131 1.08 13.11 17.99
N GLN A 132 2.21 12.60 17.54
CA GLN A 132 3.52 12.82 18.11
C GLN A 132 4.39 13.54 17.08
N HIS A 133 4.96 14.66 17.46
CA HIS A 133 5.93 15.39 16.62
C HIS A 133 7.30 14.74 16.72
N ARG A 134 7.89 14.42 15.57
CA ARG A 134 9.22 13.84 15.41
C ARG A 134 10.05 14.60 14.38
N GLU A 135 11.34 14.67 14.63
CA GLU A 135 12.31 15.20 13.67
C GLU A 135 13.39 14.15 13.41
N PHE A 136 13.67 13.87 12.14
CA PHE A 136 14.67 12.88 11.75
C PHE A 136 15.22 13.16 10.35
N GLU A 137 16.38 12.57 10.03
CA GLU A 137 16.96 12.69 8.69
C GLU A 137 16.49 11.59 7.76
N PHE A 138 16.13 11.96 6.54
CA PHE A 138 15.83 11.05 5.43
C PHE A 138 16.38 11.61 4.11
N GLU A 139 17.17 10.80 3.40
CA GLU A 139 17.83 11.17 2.12
C GLU A 139 18.52 12.55 2.17
N GLY A 140 19.21 12.84 3.28
CA GLY A 140 19.94 14.10 3.50
C GLY A 140 19.07 15.32 3.78
N ARG A 141 17.79 15.12 4.11
CA ARG A 141 16.85 16.16 4.50
C ARG A 141 16.36 15.94 5.93
N LEU A 142 16.28 17.01 6.72
CA LEU A 142 15.58 16.98 8.00
C LEU A 142 14.07 16.98 7.75
N ILE A 143 13.40 15.95 8.25
CA ILE A 143 11.94 15.79 8.16
C ILE A 143 11.32 16.08 9.50
N LYS A 144 10.27 16.88 9.49
CA LYS A 144 9.38 17.16 10.63
C LYS A 144 8.04 16.52 10.37
N LEU A 145 7.63 15.60 11.24
CA LEU A 145 6.44 14.79 11.03
C LEU A 145 5.62 14.68 12.30
N ASP A 146 4.35 15.02 12.20
CA ASP A 146 3.34 14.75 13.21
C ASP A 146 2.57 13.48 12.81
N GLY A 147 2.79 12.40 13.55
CA GLY A 147 2.23 11.07 13.26
C GLY A 147 2.53 10.06 14.35
N GLY A 148 2.20 8.80 14.12
CA GLY A 148 2.55 7.67 14.96
C GLY A 148 3.96 7.10 14.64
N SER A 149 4.37 6.06 15.36
CA SER A 149 5.61 5.32 15.04
C SER A 149 5.53 4.65 13.67
N GLY A 150 4.34 4.17 13.26
CA GLY A 150 4.10 3.58 11.93
C GLY A 150 4.34 4.57 10.80
N SER A 151 3.97 5.85 10.97
CA SER A 151 4.22 6.91 9.98
C SER A 151 5.71 7.18 9.74
N VAL A 152 6.58 6.73 10.64
CA VAL A 152 8.04 6.77 10.45
C VAL A 152 8.56 5.43 9.93
N LEU A 153 8.04 4.32 10.49
CA LEU A 153 8.51 2.98 10.18
C LEU A 153 8.37 2.64 8.70
N TRP A 154 7.16 2.67 8.18
CA TRP A 154 6.89 2.18 6.83
C TRP A 154 7.47 3.07 5.73
N PRO A 155 7.16 4.38 5.65
CA PRO A 155 7.64 5.20 4.54
C PRO A 155 9.15 5.45 4.58
N PHE A 156 9.72 5.63 5.79
CA PHE A 156 11.10 6.11 5.92
C PHE A 156 12.10 5.02 6.30
N PHE A 157 11.82 4.19 7.30
CA PHE A 157 12.78 3.19 7.75
C PHE A 157 12.75 1.93 6.90
N LEU A 158 11.56 1.41 6.57
CA LEU A 158 11.40 0.27 5.69
C LEU A 158 11.34 0.66 4.21
N LYS A 159 11.26 1.98 3.92
CA LYS A 159 11.19 2.51 2.56
C LYS A 159 10.10 1.86 1.72
N GLN A 160 8.94 1.61 2.33
CA GLN A 160 7.75 1.19 1.60
C GLN A 160 7.50 2.15 0.44
N TYR A 161 7.15 1.63 -0.71
CA TYR A 161 7.01 2.34 -1.99
C TYR A 161 8.33 2.76 -2.68
N PHE A 162 9.48 2.31 -2.16
CA PHE A 162 10.80 2.50 -2.75
C PHE A 162 11.42 1.13 -3.02
N TYR A 163 10.92 0.44 -4.05
CA TYR A 163 11.40 -0.89 -4.39
C TYR A 163 12.78 -0.84 -5.05
N GLU A 164 13.72 -1.56 -4.45
CA GLU A 164 15.05 -1.76 -5.00
C GLU A 164 15.49 -3.21 -4.73
N ARG A 165 15.67 -4.01 -5.80
CA ARG A 165 16.12 -5.40 -5.72
C ARG A 165 16.78 -5.83 -7.02
N ASP A 166 17.94 -6.49 -6.95
CA ASP A 166 18.66 -7.08 -8.09
C ASP A 166 18.81 -6.13 -9.28
N GLY A 167 19.12 -4.86 -9.02
CA GLY A 167 19.28 -3.83 -10.05
C GLY A 167 17.97 -3.24 -10.57
N THR A 168 16.82 -3.77 -10.17
CA THR A 168 15.51 -3.19 -10.49
C THR A 168 15.15 -2.11 -9.47
N ARG A 169 14.79 -0.92 -9.97
CA ARG A 169 14.37 0.23 -9.15
C ARG A 169 12.98 0.69 -9.59
N ILE A 170 12.02 0.69 -8.67
CA ILE A 170 10.66 1.18 -8.90
C ILE A 170 10.30 2.09 -7.73
N ARG A 171 10.60 3.37 -7.90
CA ARG A 171 10.45 4.42 -6.89
C ARG A 171 10.31 5.79 -7.55
N PRO A 172 9.84 6.83 -6.85
CA PRO A 172 9.94 8.20 -7.32
C PRO A 172 11.38 8.62 -7.56
N GLU A 173 11.61 9.40 -8.61
CA GLU A 173 12.92 9.93 -8.99
C GLU A 173 12.88 11.45 -9.10
N LYS A 174 14.06 12.08 -9.14
CA LYS A 174 14.18 13.54 -9.16
C LYS A 174 13.41 14.16 -10.33
N GLY A 175 12.56 15.13 -10.03
CA GLY A 175 11.72 15.84 -10.99
C GLY A 175 10.44 15.11 -11.41
N ASP A 176 10.13 13.95 -10.83
CA ASP A 176 8.91 13.21 -11.12
C ASP A 176 7.64 13.93 -10.67
N HIS A 177 6.55 13.61 -11.35
CA HIS A 177 5.18 13.90 -10.97
C HIS A 177 4.55 12.63 -10.38
N VAL A 178 4.34 12.64 -9.07
CA VAL A 178 3.91 11.48 -8.26
C VAL A 178 2.44 11.62 -7.86
N ILE A 179 1.69 10.54 -8.03
CA ILE A 179 0.34 10.38 -7.47
C ILE A 179 0.46 9.61 -6.16
N ASP A 180 0.06 10.23 -5.05
CA ASP A 180 -0.05 9.61 -3.73
C ASP A 180 -1.52 9.45 -3.37
N ALA A 181 -2.12 8.36 -3.84
CA ALA A 181 -3.51 8.03 -3.54
C ALA A 181 -3.62 7.32 -2.19
N GLY A 182 -4.41 7.90 -1.28
CA GLY A 182 -4.46 7.53 0.13
C GLY A 182 -3.25 8.09 0.89
N SER A 183 -3.06 9.40 0.82
CA SER A 183 -1.89 10.07 1.42
C SER A 183 -1.91 10.13 2.94
N CYS A 184 -3.03 9.76 3.57
CA CYS A 184 -3.20 9.71 5.02
C CYS A 184 -2.66 10.97 5.72
N LEU A 185 -1.67 10.84 6.60
CA LEU A 185 -1.07 11.97 7.31
C LEU A 185 -0.03 12.74 6.49
N GLY A 186 0.17 12.39 5.21
CA GLY A 186 1.17 12.99 4.33
C GLY A 186 2.59 12.47 4.56
N ASP A 187 2.76 11.43 5.33
CA ASP A 187 4.04 10.79 5.61
C ASP A 187 4.67 10.19 4.35
N THR A 188 3.90 9.43 3.56
CA THR A 188 4.33 8.95 2.24
C THR A 188 4.63 10.10 1.29
N SER A 189 3.78 11.14 1.29
CA SER A 189 3.99 12.33 0.46
C SER A 189 5.29 13.05 0.78
N LEU A 190 5.67 13.17 2.06
CA LEU A 190 6.96 13.75 2.47
C LEU A 190 8.13 12.89 2.00
N ALA A 191 8.03 11.56 2.12
CA ALA A 191 9.06 10.65 1.60
C ALA A 191 9.23 10.79 0.09
N PHE A 192 8.12 10.88 -0.66
CA PHE A 192 8.14 11.16 -2.10
C PHE A 192 8.72 12.55 -2.41
N GLY A 193 8.34 13.58 -1.62
CA GLY A 193 8.88 14.91 -1.75
C GLY A 193 10.40 14.98 -1.64
N CYS A 194 10.99 14.19 -0.71
CA CYS A 194 12.44 14.05 -0.62
C CYS A 194 13.06 13.46 -1.90
N ALA A 195 12.41 12.45 -2.46
CA ALA A 195 12.91 11.76 -3.66
C ALA A 195 12.81 12.62 -4.92
N VAL A 196 11.66 13.29 -5.12
CA VAL A 196 11.45 14.08 -6.34
C VAL A 196 12.14 15.44 -6.30
N GLY A 197 12.37 16.00 -5.11
CA GLY A 197 13.04 17.29 -4.93
C GLY A 197 12.23 18.50 -5.40
N SER A 198 12.82 19.70 -5.30
CA SER A 198 12.13 20.98 -5.51
C SER A 198 11.54 21.21 -6.90
N GLU A 199 11.93 20.42 -7.90
CA GLU A 199 11.40 20.50 -9.26
C GLU A 199 10.27 19.50 -9.51
N GLY A 200 10.09 18.51 -8.59
CA GLY A 200 9.08 17.48 -8.67
C GLY A 200 7.75 17.88 -8.06
N TRP A 201 6.73 17.10 -8.35
CA TRP A 201 5.37 17.29 -7.87
C TRP A 201 4.86 16.05 -7.15
N VAL A 202 4.14 16.25 -6.04
CA VAL A 202 3.39 15.20 -5.34
C VAL A 202 1.92 15.64 -5.29
N TYR A 203 1.05 14.84 -5.90
CA TYR A 203 -0.39 15.05 -5.94
C TYR A 203 -1.04 14.10 -4.92
N LEU A 204 -1.50 14.67 -3.82
CA LEU A 204 -2.11 13.95 -2.69
C LEU A 204 -3.60 13.75 -2.93
N PHE A 205 -4.09 12.55 -2.69
CA PHE A 205 -5.52 12.24 -2.66
C PHE A 205 -5.90 11.69 -1.30
N GLU A 206 -6.80 12.39 -0.63
CA GLU A 206 -7.30 12.04 0.69
C GLU A 206 -8.75 12.55 0.84
N VAL A 207 -9.57 11.85 1.61
CA VAL A 207 -11.00 12.20 1.78
C VAL A 207 -11.37 12.50 3.22
N LEU A 208 -10.47 12.25 4.18
CA LEU A 208 -10.73 12.38 5.59
C LEU A 208 -10.21 13.73 6.11
N ASP A 209 -11.09 14.57 6.64
CA ASP A 209 -10.74 15.91 7.15
C ASP A 209 -9.56 15.92 8.13
N ALA A 210 -9.51 14.94 9.05
CA ALA A 210 -8.42 14.85 10.02
C ALA A 210 -7.08 14.58 9.35
N HIS A 211 -7.06 13.71 8.33
CA HIS A 211 -5.90 13.40 7.54
C HIS A 211 -5.47 14.59 6.68
N LEU A 212 -6.42 15.22 6.00
CA LEU A 212 -6.18 16.44 5.20
C LEU A 212 -5.54 17.56 6.02
N LYS A 213 -6.06 17.82 7.22
CA LYS A 213 -5.48 18.83 8.13
C LYS A 213 -4.08 18.45 8.59
N THR A 214 -3.87 17.19 8.93
CA THR A 214 -2.56 16.72 9.40
C THR A 214 -1.54 16.72 8.26
N SER A 215 -1.89 16.25 7.07
CA SER A 215 -0.99 16.25 5.91
C SER A 215 -0.62 17.67 5.49
N ALA A 216 -1.58 18.61 5.47
CA ALA A 216 -1.30 20.02 5.20
C ALA A 216 -0.33 20.63 6.23
N TYR A 217 -0.51 20.30 7.52
CA TYR A 217 0.39 20.75 8.57
C TYR A 217 1.78 20.13 8.39
N ASN A 218 1.88 18.82 8.18
CA ASN A 218 3.14 18.14 7.95
C ASN A 218 3.90 18.71 6.75
N ILE A 219 3.23 18.97 5.64
CA ILE A 219 3.83 19.60 4.46
C ILE A 219 4.34 21.01 4.81
N SER A 220 3.56 21.81 5.54
CA SER A 220 3.93 23.18 5.92
C SER A 220 5.22 23.27 6.75
N GLN A 221 5.52 22.23 7.54
CA GLN A 221 6.74 22.15 8.33
C GLN A 221 7.98 21.78 7.52
N ASN A 222 7.80 21.34 6.25
CA ASN A 222 8.87 20.83 5.39
C ASN A 222 8.98 21.64 4.07
N PRO A 223 9.20 22.96 4.13
CA PRO A 223 9.24 23.80 2.93
C PRO A 223 10.41 23.42 2.01
N GLY A 224 10.19 23.52 0.70
CA GLY A 224 11.22 23.32 -0.31
C GLY A 224 11.59 21.86 -0.59
N LEU A 225 10.81 20.88 -0.11
CA LEU A 225 11.01 19.48 -0.50
C LEU A 225 10.58 19.24 -1.94
N ALA A 226 9.34 19.61 -2.29
CA ALA A 226 8.72 19.42 -3.59
C ALA A 226 7.58 20.44 -3.76
N HIS A 227 6.91 20.40 -4.93
CA HIS A 227 5.60 21.00 -5.09
C HIS A 227 4.52 20.00 -4.64
N PHE A 228 3.60 20.44 -3.78
CA PHE A 228 2.50 19.61 -3.28
C PHE A 228 1.16 20.21 -3.72
N LYS A 229 0.26 19.35 -4.23
CA LYS A 229 -1.13 19.70 -4.54
C LYS A 229 -2.06 18.65 -3.98
N THR A 230 -2.99 19.05 -3.11
CA THR A 230 -3.95 18.14 -2.48
C THR A 230 -5.27 18.17 -3.23
N PHE A 231 -5.85 16.99 -3.42
CA PHE A 231 -7.18 16.75 -3.96
C PHE A 231 -8.03 16.02 -2.91
N GLU A 232 -9.15 16.63 -2.55
CA GLU A 232 -10.11 16.09 -1.57
C GLU A 232 -11.10 15.12 -2.25
N TYR A 233 -10.58 14.17 -3.02
CA TYR A 233 -11.33 13.19 -3.79
C TYR A 233 -10.83 11.77 -3.53
N GLY A 234 -11.77 10.81 -3.52
CA GLY A 234 -11.43 9.41 -3.71
C GLY A 234 -11.17 9.11 -5.20
N LEU A 235 -10.10 8.38 -5.49
CA LEU A 235 -9.85 7.88 -6.85
C LEU A 235 -10.65 6.61 -7.11
N THR A 236 -11.34 6.58 -8.24
CA THR A 236 -12.17 5.45 -8.70
C THR A 236 -12.35 5.48 -10.23
N ASP A 237 -13.20 4.64 -10.78
CA ASP A 237 -13.57 4.59 -12.21
C ASP A 237 -14.74 5.52 -12.58
N VAL A 238 -15.28 6.28 -11.62
CA VAL A 238 -16.42 7.17 -11.85
C VAL A 238 -16.20 8.54 -11.20
N VAL A 239 -16.71 9.59 -11.85
CA VAL A 239 -16.79 10.93 -11.26
C VAL A 239 -18.12 11.04 -10.53
N PHE A 240 -18.07 11.36 -9.24
CA PHE A 240 -19.25 11.54 -8.41
C PHE A 240 -19.09 12.72 -7.47
N THR A 241 -20.07 13.61 -7.46
CA THR A 241 -20.16 14.71 -6.50
C THR A 241 -21.41 14.50 -5.67
N PRO A 242 -21.28 14.28 -4.36
CA PRO A 242 -22.48 14.13 -3.51
C PRO A 242 -23.31 15.41 -3.53
N PRO A 243 -24.66 15.29 -3.53
CA PRO A 243 -25.58 16.44 -3.59
C PRO A 243 -25.47 17.35 -2.36
N GLU A 244 -25.09 16.80 -1.22
CA GLU A 244 -24.72 17.54 -0.01
C GLU A 244 -23.56 16.80 0.66
N GLN A 245 -22.60 17.51 1.22
CA GLN A 245 -21.58 16.87 2.05
C GLN A 245 -22.22 16.39 3.36
N PRO A 246 -22.37 15.09 3.60
CA PRO A 246 -22.89 14.62 4.88
C PRO A 246 -21.93 15.05 5.98
N PRO A 247 -22.44 15.28 7.22
CA PRO A 247 -21.60 15.64 8.36
C PRO A 247 -20.45 14.62 8.52
N VAL A 248 -19.28 15.11 8.90
CA VAL A 248 -18.08 14.29 9.12
C VAL A 248 -18.28 13.23 10.20
N GLU A 249 -19.16 13.54 11.17
CA GLU A 249 -19.56 12.62 12.24
C GLU A 249 -20.32 11.41 11.68
N GLY A 250 -19.77 10.21 11.87
CA GLY A 250 -20.37 8.95 11.41
C GLY A 250 -19.75 8.38 10.14
N ARG A 251 -18.75 9.02 9.56
CA ARG A 251 -18.00 8.48 8.40
C ARG A 251 -16.99 7.39 8.79
N TYR A 252 -16.79 7.12 10.08
CA TYR A 252 -15.76 6.23 10.57
C TYR A 252 -16.34 5.01 11.29
N LEU A 253 -15.71 3.87 11.12
CA LEU A 253 -15.96 2.72 11.99
C LEU A 253 -15.32 2.98 13.36
N PRO A 254 -16.02 2.74 14.48
CA PRO A 254 -15.46 2.89 15.81
C PRO A 254 -14.19 2.01 15.96
N GLY A 255 -13.07 2.64 16.33
CA GLY A 255 -11.79 1.96 16.54
C GLY A 255 -10.94 1.74 15.28
N PHE A 256 -11.45 2.05 14.10
CA PHE A 256 -10.70 2.09 12.85
C PHE A 256 -11.00 3.42 12.18
N ASN A 257 -9.98 4.15 11.75
CA ASN A 257 -10.18 5.37 10.96
C ASN A 257 -10.49 5.05 9.49
N LEU A 258 -11.09 3.90 9.24
CA LEU A 258 -11.60 3.51 7.93
C LEU A 258 -12.95 4.18 7.69
N PRO A 259 -13.24 4.60 6.47
CA PRO A 259 -14.55 5.13 6.13
C PRO A 259 -15.62 4.09 6.47
N ALA A 260 -16.69 4.53 7.11
CA ALA A 260 -17.85 3.68 7.31
C ALA A 260 -18.29 3.11 5.94
N LYS A 261 -18.76 1.86 5.89
CA LYS A 261 -19.21 1.19 4.65
C LYS A 261 -20.17 2.03 3.79
N ASN A 262 -20.81 3.02 4.38
CA ASN A 262 -21.76 3.93 3.73
C ASN A 262 -21.26 5.39 3.67
N ALA A 263 -19.97 5.63 3.90
CA ALA A 263 -19.45 6.99 3.78
C ALA A 263 -19.46 7.41 2.31
N ILE A 264 -20.04 8.58 2.04
CA ILE A 264 -20.16 9.15 0.71
C ILE A 264 -19.10 10.24 0.57
N PHE A 265 -18.14 10.02 -0.32
CA PHE A 265 -17.11 11.01 -0.64
C PHE A 265 -17.27 11.47 -2.09
N PRO A 266 -16.82 12.69 -2.42
CA PRO A 266 -16.62 13.03 -3.81
C PRO A 266 -15.54 12.13 -4.42
N THR A 267 -15.79 11.63 -5.61
CA THR A 267 -14.84 10.79 -6.34
C THR A 267 -14.53 11.36 -7.72
N THR A 268 -13.35 11.06 -8.19
CA THR A 268 -12.92 11.42 -9.55
C THR A 268 -12.08 10.30 -10.16
N THR A 269 -11.82 10.41 -11.46
CA THR A 269 -10.87 9.55 -12.14
C THR A 269 -9.55 10.28 -12.36
N LEU A 270 -8.44 9.56 -12.36
CA LEU A 270 -7.15 10.18 -12.66
C LEU A 270 -7.13 10.73 -14.10
N ASP A 271 -7.78 10.01 -15.03
CA ASP A 271 -7.89 10.44 -16.43
C ASP A 271 -8.61 11.79 -16.58
N GLN A 272 -9.65 12.04 -15.76
CA GLN A 272 -10.34 13.33 -15.76
C GLN A 272 -9.40 14.49 -15.36
N LEU A 273 -8.60 14.31 -14.30
CA LEU A 273 -7.67 15.34 -13.82
C LEU A 273 -6.52 15.59 -14.80
N VAL A 274 -6.06 14.57 -15.48
CA VAL A 274 -5.06 14.69 -16.55
C VAL A 274 -5.65 15.40 -17.78
N LEU A 275 -6.89 15.05 -18.15
CA LEU A 275 -7.57 15.66 -19.30
C LEU A 275 -7.86 17.14 -19.07
N CYS A 276 -8.27 17.53 -17.86
CA CYS A 276 -8.52 18.92 -17.50
C CYS A 276 -7.23 19.76 -17.31
N GLY A 277 -6.06 19.13 -17.33
CA GLY A 277 -4.77 19.80 -17.12
C GLY A 277 -4.42 20.07 -15.67
N ASP A 278 -5.21 19.58 -14.73
CA ASP A 278 -4.91 19.66 -13.28
C ASP A 278 -3.65 18.90 -12.90
N ILE A 279 -3.37 17.79 -13.62
CA ILE A 279 -2.19 16.95 -13.51
C ILE A 279 -1.59 16.80 -14.92
N PRO A 280 -0.53 17.55 -15.25
CA PRO A 280 -0.02 17.59 -16.61
C PRO A 280 0.82 16.37 -17.02
N ARG A 281 1.39 15.65 -16.03
CA ARG A 281 2.29 14.50 -16.21
C ARG A 281 2.18 13.57 -15.03
N VAL A 282 2.41 12.27 -15.26
CA VAL A 282 2.43 11.23 -14.20
C VAL A 282 3.58 10.27 -14.48
N ASP A 283 4.52 10.15 -13.52
CA ASP A 283 5.72 9.31 -13.63
C ASP A 283 5.71 8.15 -12.63
N PHE A 284 5.04 8.35 -11.50
CA PHE A 284 4.88 7.34 -10.46
C PHE A 284 3.48 7.42 -9.84
N ILE A 285 2.88 6.26 -9.57
CA ILE A 285 1.59 6.16 -8.89
C ILE A 285 1.73 5.22 -7.71
N LYS A 286 1.42 5.70 -6.50
CA LYS A 286 1.13 4.87 -5.34
C LYS A 286 -0.37 4.86 -5.12
N MET A 287 -0.93 3.67 -4.86
CA MET A 287 -2.32 3.52 -4.43
C MET A 287 -2.40 2.64 -3.19
N ASP A 288 -2.96 3.20 -2.14
CA ASP A 288 -3.29 2.56 -0.88
C ASP A 288 -4.60 3.19 -0.41
N ILE A 289 -5.72 2.70 -0.94
CA ILE A 289 -7.05 3.34 -0.93
C ILE A 289 -8.18 2.38 -0.54
N GLU A 290 -7.85 1.52 0.43
CA GLU A 290 -8.81 0.72 1.18
C GLU A 290 -9.72 -0.15 0.29
N GLY A 291 -9.13 -0.80 -0.75
CA GLY A 291 -9.81 -1.74 -1.64
C GLY A 291 -10.38 -1.12 -2.92
N SER A 292 -10.15 0.16 -3.17
CA SER A 292 -10.58 0.83 -4.43
C SER A 292 -9.51 0.80 -5.53
N GLU A 293 -8.37 0.15 -5.31
CA GLU A 293 -7.20 0.18 -6.19
C GLU A 293 -7.54 -0.24 -7.63
N LEU A 294 -8.25 -1.36 -7.81
CA LEU A 294 -8.63 -1.83 -9.14
C LEU A 294 -9.56 -0.84 -9.89
N LYS A 295 -10.50 -0.22 -9.17
CA LYS A 295 -11.38 0.80 -9.76
C LYS A 295 -10.60 2.05 -10.14
N ALA A 296 -9.72 2.52 -9.25
CA ALA A 296 -8.87 3.68 -9.51
C ALA A 296 -7.93 3.45 -10.71
N LEU A 297 -7.36 2.25 -10.85
CA LEU A 297 -6.56 1.86 -12.02
C LEU A 297 -7.40 1.88 -13.31
N LYS A 298 -8.66 1.44 -13.28
CA LYS A 298 -9.58 1.53 -14.43
C LYS A 298 -9.88 2.98 -14.78
N GLY A 299 -10.07 3.86 -13.78
CA GLY A 299 -10.24 5.30 -13.96
C GLY A 299 -8.95 6.05 -14.35
N ALA A 300 -7.84 5.33 -14.45
CA ALA A 300 -6.54 5.83 -14.87
C ALA A 300 -6.05 5.23 -16.19
N GLU A 301 -6.88 4.46 -16.93
CA GLU A 301 -6.43 3.72 -18.11
C GLU A 301 -5.78 4.62 -19.17
N GLY A 302 -6.36 5.77 -19.46
CA GLY A 302 -5.82 6.75 -20.40
C GLY A 302 -4.46 7.30 -19.94
N THR A 303 -4.33 7.57 -18.64
CA THR A 303 -3.09 8.01 -17.99
C THR A 303 -2.02 6.93 -18.07
N LEU A 304 -2.37 5.67 -17.74
CA LEU A 304 -1.46 4.52 -17.84
C LEU A 304 -0.94 4.33 -19.26
N ARG A 305 -1.82 4.40 -20.27
CA ARG A 305 -1.43 4.29 -21.68
C ARG A 305 -0.54 5.44 -22.15
N ARG A 306 -0.84 6.66 -21.69
CA ARG A 306 -0.12 7.87 -22.13
C ARG A 306 1.28 7.98 -21.53
N PHE A 307 1.41 7.77 -20.21
CA PHE A 307 2.63 8.06 -19.48
C PHE A 307 3.41 6.81 -19.06
N LYS A 308 2.77 5.64 -19.01
CA LYS A 308 3.36 4.38 -18.55
C LYS A 308 4.12 4.54 -17.21
N PRO A 309 3.49 5.15 -16.19
CA PRO A 309 4.15 5.44 -14.95
C PRO A 309 4.63 4.17 -14.25
N ARG A 310 5.65 4.28 -13.42
CA ARG A 310 5.98 3.24 -12.42
C ARG A 310 4.87 3.18 -11.38
N LEU A 311 4.52 1.98 -10.92
CA LEU A 311 3.40 1.77 -10.01
C LEU A 311 3.84 1.08 -8.72
N ALA A 312 3.22 1.45 -7.61
CA ALA A 312 3.26 0.79 -6.32
C ALA A 312 1.84 0.67 -5.77
N ILE A 313 1.23 -0.51 -5.90
CA ILE A 313 -0.20 -0.73 -5.66
C ILE A 313 -0.40 -1.71 -4.50
N SER A 314 -1.14 -1.30 -3.49
CA SER A 314 -1.50 -2.14 -2.35
C SER A 314 -2.46 -3.27 -2.79
N LEU A 315 -2.11 -4.52 -2.42
CA LEU A 315 -2.92 -5.70 -2.75
C LEU A 315 -3.64 -6.31 -1.54
N TYR A 316 -3.38 -5.82 -0.34
CA TYR A 316 -3.73 -6.51 0.90
C TYR A 316 -5.17 -6.29 1.37
N HIS A 317 -5.84 -5.26 0.88
CA HIS A 317 -7.21 -4.91 1.28
C HIS A 317 -8.26 -5.94 0.84
N ASP A 318 -8.06 -6.54 -0.35
CA ASP A 318 -8.92 -7.59 -0.87
C ASP A 318 -8.06 -8.72 -1.47
N ILE A 319 -8.34 -9.97 -1.09
CA ILE A 319 -7.62 -11.12 -1.65
C ILE A 319 -7.79 -11.25 -3.16
N GLU A 320 -8.90 -10.78 -3.71
CA GLU A 320 -9.13 -10.75 -5.16
C GLU A 320 -8.09 -9.84 -5.88
N HIS A 321 -7.53 -8.83 -5.21
CA HIS A 321 -6.50 -7.96 -5.76
C HIS A 321 -5.21 -8.70 -6.11
N PHE A 322 -4.92 -9.84 -5.46
CA PHE A 322 -3.76 -10.67 -5.79
C PHE A 322 -3.77 -11.18 -7.24
N HIS A 323 -4.94 -11.30 -7.84
CA HIS A 323 -5.02 -11.66 -9.27
C HIS A 323 -5.65 -10.57 -10.12
N ALA A 324 -6.65 -9.84 -9.63
CA ALA A 324 -7.40 -8.91 -10.48
C ALA A 324 -6.56 -7.69 -10.89
N VAL A 325 -5.72 -7.17 -9.98
CA VAL A 325 -4.86 -6.01 -10.26
C VAL A 325 -3.75 -6.35 -11.27
N PRO A 326 -2.89 -7.38 -11.04
CA PRO A 326 -1.83 -7.68 -12.00
C PRO A 326 -2.39 -8.12 -13.37
N LEU A 327 -3.49 -8.89 -13.42
CA LEU A 327 -4.11 -9.30 -14.69
C LEU A 327 -4.75 -8.13 -15.45
N TYR A 328 -5.33 -7.16 -14.74
CA TYR A 328 -5.82 -5.94 -15.38
C TYR A 328 -4.68 -5.16 -16.03
N LEU A 329 -3.59 -4.91 -15.30
CA LEU A 329 -2.43 -4.18 -15.82
C LEU A 329 -1.77 -4.92 -17.00
N ASP A 330 -1.65 -6.25 -16.94
CA ASP A 330 -1.16 -7.09 -18.05
C ASP A 330 -2.04 -6.99 -19.28
N SER A 331 -3.38 -6.99 -19.09
CA SER A 331 -4.36 -6.90 -20.18
C SER A 331 -4.29 -5.59 -20.98
N LEU A 332 -3.70 -4.53 -20.41
CA LEU A 332 -3.49 -3.27 -21.13
C LEU A 332 -2.44 -3.39 -22.24
N GLY A 333 -1.61 -4.44 -22.23
CA GLY A 333 -0.59 -4.69 -23.25
C GLY A 333 0.54 -3.65 -23.27
N LEU A 334 0.81 -2.98 -22.14
CA LEU A 334 1.79 -1.90 -22.04
C LEU A 334 3.23 -2.37 -21.76
N GLY A 335 3.41 -3.67 -21.52
CA GLY A 335 4.73 -4.27 -21.25
C GLY A 335 5.21 -4.09 -19.81
N TYR A 336 4.31 -3.94 -18.87
CA TYR A 336 4.64 -3.88 -17.45
C TYR A 336 5.33 -5.17 -16.98
N ARG A 337 6.36 -5.04 -16.15
CA ARG A 337 7.02 -6.09 -15.38
C ARG A 337 6.60 -6.00 -13.93
N PHE A 338 6.37 -7.14 -13.28
CA PHE A 338 5.70 -7.22 -11.99
C PHE A 338 6.63 -7.78 -10.91
N TYR A 339 6.64 -7.11 -9.75
CA TYR A 339 7.42 -7.49 -8.58
C TYR A 339 6.54 -7.35 -7.35
N LEU A 340 6.85 -8.12 -6.30
CA LEU A 340 6.08 -8.12 -5.05
C LEU A 340 7.01 -7.90 -3.88
N ALA A 341 6.61 -7.03 -2.95
CA ALA A 341 7.24 -6.89 -1.65
C ALA A 341 6.21 -6.75 -0.53
N HIS A 342 6.66 -6.97 0.70
CA HIS A 342 5.81 -6.98 1.87
C HIS A 342 6.55 -6.33 3.04
N TYR A 343 5.85 -5.49 3.82
CA TYR A 343 6.49 -4.58 4.78
C TYR A 343 6.04 -4.77 6.22
N THR A 344 5.27 -5.81 6.50
CA THR A 344 4.84 -6.16 7.86
C THR A 344 5.06 -7.64 8.17
N ILE A 345 4.75 -8.03 9.39
CA ILE A 345 4.81 -9.43 9.83
C ILE A 345 3.42 -10.11 9.80
N HIS A 346 2.41 -9.41 9.27
CA HIS A 346 1.01 -9.85 9.17
C HIS A 346 0.47 -9.65 7.75
N VAL A 347 -0.84 -9.73 7.53
CA VAL A 347 -1.47 -9.70 6.19
C VAL A 347 -1.46 -8.35 5.49
N GLY A 348 -1.21 -7.25 6.21
CA GLY A 348 -1.18 -5.89 5.65
C GLY A 348 0.11 -5.57 4.89
N GLU A 349 0.12 -4.45 4.18
CA GLU A 349 1.31 -3.86 3.55
C GLU A 349 2.01 -4.75 2.50
N THR A 350 1.22 -5.44 1.68
CA THR A 350 1.69 -6.14 0.48
C THR A 350 1.54 -5.23 -0.74
N ILE A 351 2.65 -4.92 -1.40
CA ILE A 351 2.71 -3.96 -2.50
C ILE A 351 3.15 -4.65 -3.80
N LEU A 352 2.36 -4.48 -4.85
CA LEU A 352 2.73 -4.81 -6.22
C LEU A 352 3.46 -3.64 -6.84
N TYR A 353 4.69 -3.89 -7.28
CA TYR A 353 5.48 -2.92 -8.03
C TYR A 353 5.51 -3.26 -9.50
N THR A 354 5.35 -2.25 -10.34
CA THR A 354 5.48 -2.44 -11.77
C THR A 354 6.18 -1.29 -12.45
N HIS A 355 6.89 -1.61 -13.51
CA HIS A 355 7.44 -0.64 -14.46
C HIS A 355 7.42 -1.22 -15.87
N VAL A 356 7.38 -0.34 -16.85
CA VAL A 356 7.67 -0.72 -18.22
C VAL A 356 9.19 -0.68 -18.37
N SER A 357 9.82 -1.79 -18.82
CA SER A 357 11.24 -1.76 -19.07
C SER A 357 11.50 -0.80 -20.23
N ASP A 358 12.31 0.20 -20.00
CA ASP A 358 12.91 0.92 -21.11
C ASP A 358 13.62 -0.12 -21.98
N SER A 359 13.27 -0.17 -23.26
CA SER A 359 14.14 -0.79 -24.24
C SER A 359 15.49 -0.12 -24.06
N PRO A 360 16.61 -0.86 -24.07
CA PRO A 360 17.90 -0.19 -24.00
C PRO A 360 17.91 0.89 -25.07
N HIS A 361 18.11 2.11 -24.64
CA HIS A 361 18.36 3.19 -25.59
C HIS A 361 19.54 2.76 -26.47
N PRO A 362 19.38 2.78 -27.79
CA PRO A 362 20.44 2.39 -28.71
C PRO A 362 21.66 3.28 -28.57
#